data_3919bce4e160ff838831e863f1092954
#
_entry.id   3919bce4e160ff838831e863f1092954
#
_cell.length_a   1.000
_cell.length_b   1.000
_cell.length_c   1.000
_cell.angle_alpha   90.00
_cell.angle_beta   90.00
_cell.angle_gamma   90.00
#
_symmetry.space_group_name_H-M   'P 1'
#
loop_
_entity.id
_entity.type
_entity.pdbx_description
1 polymer ?
#
loop_
_entity_poly.entity_id
_entity_poly.type
_entity_poly.pdbx_seq_one_letter_code
_entity_poly.pdbx_strand_id
1 'polypeptide(L)'
;MRFKSFIFLAVCFYTGAVYAENGCPPGQLPAQANGAIASCTPIPAGYYQQQSVAPQPSGKWITTWGAIAQGSTDSATIYGVTTGKLSKVEAEADALRRCGSRGLTNCKVAFRYHNQCVAIAEPHIEGQPFATGRVRFVGASSIPEASRIVETDCMEANKSTPEAECKVVYTACTEQIFEKF
;
A
#
# COMPACT_ATOMS: atom_id res chain seq x y z
N MET A 1 57.25 -47.97 -11.02
CA MET A 1 55.95 -48.39 -11.66
C MET A 1 54.83 -48.31 -10.61
N ARG A 2 54.01 -47.28 -10.69
CA ARG A 2 52.82 -47.12 -9.80
C ARG A 2 51.59 -47.08 -10.68
N PHE A 3 50.79 -48.15 -10.64
CA PHE A 3 49.49 -48.27 -11.25
C PHE A 3 48.49 -47.34 -10.49
N LYS A 4 47.93 -46.36 -11.16
CA LYS A 4 46.80 -45.56 -10.66
C LYS A 4 45.52 -46.23 -11.16
N SER A 5 44.80 -46.85 -10.22
CA SER A 5 43.46 -47.42 -10.42
C SER A 5 42.45 -46.29 -10.58
N PHE A 6 41.84 -46.15 -11.75
CA PHE A 6 40.70 -45.26 -11.99
C PHE A 6 39.41 -46.03 -11.63
N ILE A 7 38.76 -45.61 -10.55
CA ILE A 7 37.43 -46.06 -10.17
C ILE A 7 36.44 -45.20 -10.95
N PHE A 8 35.77 -45.80 -11.96
CA PHE A 8 34.64 -45.19 -12.63
C PHE A 8 33.41 -45.30 -11.72
N LEU A 9 32.97 -44.18 -11.17
CA LEU A 9 31.72 -44.08 -10.42
C LEU A 9 30.56 -43.91 -11.42
N ALA A 10 29.85 -45.01 -11.69
CA ALA A 10 28.63 -44.99 -12.50
C ALA A 10 27.49 -44.32 -11.71
N VAL A 11 27.21 -43.07 -12.04
CA VAL A 11 26.04 -42.35 -11.50
C VAL A 11 24.79 -42.81 -12.29
N CYS A 12 24.01 -43.71 -11.70
CA CYS A 12 22.69 -44.07 -12.21
C CYS A 12 21.74 -42.85 -12.02
N PHE A 13 21.44 -42.14 -13.10
CA PHE A 13 20.32 -41.19 -13.14
C PHE A 13 19.01 -41.99 -13.09
N TYR A 14 18.40 -42.08 -11.90
CA TYR A 14 17.02 -42.45 -11.78
C TYR A 14 16.17 -41.25 -12.26
N THR A 15 15.70 -41.33 -13.52
CA THR A 15 14.62 -40.44 -13.98
C THR A 15 13.34 -40.93 -13.33
N GLY A 16 13.05 -40.42 -12.14
CA GLY A 16 11.76 -40.52 -11.52
C GLY A 16 10.73 -39.87 -12.45
N ALA A 17 9.86 -40.63 -13.07
CA ALA A 17 8.69 -40.09 -13.74
C ALA A 17 7.85 -39.38 -12.67
N VAL A 18 7.89 -38.04 -12.66
CA VAL A 18 6.97 -37.22 -11.88
C VAL A 18 5.61 -37.41 -12.55
N TYR A 19 4.75 -38.28 -11.99
CA TYR A 19 3.35 -38.29 -12.34
C TYR A 19 2.78 -36.95 -11.82
N ALA A 20 2.63 -35.99 -12.71
CA ALA A 20 1.85 -34.82 -12.45
C ALA A 20 0.43 -35.26 -12.07
N GLU A 21 -0.08 -34.64 -11.02
CA GLU A 21 -1.42 -34.88 -10.46
C GLU A 21 -2.45 -35.26 -11.52
N ASN A 22 -3.07 -36.41 -11.32
CA ASN A 22 -3.98 -37.07 -12.27
C ASN A 22 -5.24 -36.23 -12.51
N GLY A 23 -5.13 -35.21 -13.35
CA GLY A 23 -6.29 -34.57 -13.95
C GLY A 23 -6.93 -35.52 -14.97
N CYS A 24 -8.24 -35.43 -15.16
CA CYS A 24 -8.92 -36.21 -16.19
C CYS A 24 -8.47 -35.81 -17.59
N PRO A 25 -8.47 -36.74 -18.57
CA PRO A 25 -8.20 -36.44 -19.98
C PRO A 25 -9.13 -35.34 -20.52
N PRO A 26 -8.72 -34.61 -21.57
CA PRO A 26 -9.58 -33.62 -22.21
C PRO A 26 -10.95 -34.20 -22.58
N GLY A 27 -12.03 -33.48 -22.23
CA GLY A 27 -13.40 -33.92 -22.47
C GLY A 27 -14.03 -34.77 -21.34
N GLN A 28 -13.34 -34.88 -20.20
CA GLN A 28 -13.86 -35.61 -19.02
C GLN A 28 -13.78 -34.75 -17.76
N LEU A 29 -14.68 -34.98 -16.82
CA LEU A 29 -14.72 -34.35 -15.50
C LEU A 29 -14.33 -35.38 -14.41
N PRO A 30 -13.62 -34.93 -13.36
CA PRO A 30 -13.34 -35.79 -12.21
C PRO A 30 -14.62 -36.04 -11.42
N ALA A 31 -14.96 -37.33 -11.24
CA ALA A 31 -15.99 -37.74 -10.31
C ALA A 31 -15.36 -38.00 -8.95
N GLN A 32 -15.79 -37.26 -7.93
CA GLN A 32 -15.31 -37.41 -6.56
C GLN A 32 -16.14 -38.43 -5.79
N ALA A 33 -15.45 -39.37 -5.14
CA ALA A 33 -16.04 -40.21 -4.12
C ALA A 33 -15.21 -40.05 -2.83
N ASN A 34 -15.86 -39.70 -1.74
CA ASN A 34 -15.24 -39.57 -0.41
C ASN A 34 -14.03 -38.60 -0.36
N GLY A 35 -14.06 -37.48 -1.12
CA GLY A 35 -13.01 -36.50 -1.12
C GLY A 35 -11.79 -36.79 -2.01
N ALA A 36 -11.78 -37.94 -2.70
CA ALA A 36 -10.75 -38.30 -3.67
C ALA A 36 -11.35 -38.41 -5.10
N ILE A 37 -10.53 -38.10 -6.11
CA ILE A 37 -10.90 -38.30 -7.51
C ILE A 37 -10.90 -39.84 -7.77
N ALA A 38 -12.10 -40.45 -7.85
CA ALA A 38 -12.25 -41.87 -8.00
C ALA A 38 -12.34 -42.33 -9.47
N SER A 39 -12.80 -41.47 -10.38
CA SER A 39 -12.94 -41.75 -11.80
C SER A 39 -13.09 -40.46 -12.61
N CYS A 40 -12.94 -40.60 -13.94
CA CYS A 40 -13.25 -39.55 -14.90
C CYS A 40 -14.51 -39.90 -15.67
N THR A 41 -15.45 -38.97 -15.79
CA THR A 41 -16.70 -39.18 -16.55
C THR A 41 -16.77 -38.22 -17.73
N PRO A 42 -17.37 -38.63 -18.88
CA PRO A 42 -17.58 -37.74 -20.01
C PRO A 42 -18.34 -36.48 -19.58
N ILE A 43 -17.98 -35.32 -20.13
CA ILE A 43 -18.71 -34.09 -19.90
C ILE A 43 -20.12 -34.21 -20.46
N PRO A 44 -21.19 -34.08 -19.64
CA PRO A 44 -22.55 -34.14 -20.12
C PRO A 44 -22.83 -33.07 -21.17
N ALA A 45 -23.68 -33.40 -22.14
CA ALA A 45 -24.14 -32.40 -23.11
C ALA A 45 -24.81 -31.22 -22.37
N GLY A 46 -24.40 -29.98 -22.67
CA GLY A 46 -24.89 -28.77 -21.99
C GLY A 46 -24.18 -28.40 -20.71
N TYR A 47 -23.16 -29.13 -20.25
CA TYR A 47 -22.41 -28.79 -19.05
C TYR A 47 -21.82 -27.38 -19.09
N TYR A 48 -21.25 -26.97 -20.21
CA TYR A 48 -20.70 -25.59 -20.38
C TYR A 48 -21.78 -24.51 -20.52
N GLN A 49 -23.02 -24.89 -20.82
CA GLN A 49 -24.16 -23.95 -20.86
C GLN A 49 -24.72 -23.66 -19.47
N GLN A 50 -24.39 -24.48 -18.46
CA GLN A 50 -24.76 -24.29 -17.06
C GLN A 50 -23.67 -23.57 -16.27
N GLN A 51 -22.53 -23.21 -16.89
CA GLN A 51 -21.55 -22.37 -16.23
C GLN A 51 -22.23 -21.03 -15.94
N SER A 52 -22.41 -20.76 -14.64
CA SER A 52 -22.95 -19.49 -14.18
C SER A 52 -22.21 -18.34 -14.86
N VAL A 53 -22.95 -17.42 -15.44
CA VAL A 53 -22.41 -16.15 -15.95
C VAL A 53 -21.50 -15.60 -14.86
N ALA A 54 -20.26 -15.28 -15.22
CA ALA A 54 -19.32 -14.69 -14.27
C ALA A 54 -19.99 -13.54 -13.54
N PRO A 55 -19.86 -13.42 -12.20
CA PRO A 55 -20.48 -12.35 -11.45
C PRO A 55 -20.12 -11.00 -12.08
N GLN A 56 -21.12 -10.24 -12.47
CA GLN A 56 -20.87 -8.89 -12.98
C GLN A 56 -20.53 -7.99 -11.80
N PRO A 57 -19.57 -7.06 -11.96
CA PRO A 57 -19.24 -6.11 -10.91
C PRO A 57 -20.48 -5.32 -10.52
N SER A 58 -20.79 -5.24 -9.23
CA SER A 58 -21.92 -4.48 -8.69
C SER A 58 -21.64 -2.99 -8.53
N GLY A 59 -20.41 -2.54 -8.86
CA GLY A 59 -19.97 -1.17 -8.73
C GLY A 59 -18.47 -1.04 -9.05
N LYS A 60 -17.93 0.14 -8.80
CA LYS A 60 -16.50 0.46 -8.95
C LYS A 60 -15.96 1.18 -7.73
N TRP A 61 -14.67 0.98 -7.45
CA TRP A 61 -13.94 1.74 -6.45
C TRP A 61 -13.39 3.04 -7.03
N ILE A 62 -13.73 4.15 -6.41
CA ILE A 62 -13.24 5.48 -6.79
C ILE A 62 -12.08 5.86 -5.89
N THR A 63 -10.95 6.23 -6.51
CA THR A 63 -9.79 6.78 -5.81
C THR A 63 -10.14 8.13 -5.21
N THR A 64 -9.80 8.32 -3.93
CA THR A 64 -9.88 9.62 -3.28
C THR A 64 -8.49 10.17 -3.00
N TRP A 65 -8.40 11.50 -2.97
CA TRP A 65 -7.17 12.26 -2.80
C TRP A 65 -7.19 13.09 -1.53
N GLY A 66 -6.03 13.19 -0.91
CA GLY A 66 -5.75 14.16 0.13
C GLY A 66 -4.54 15.00 -0.24
N ALA A 67 -4.45 16.18 0.36
CA ALA A 67 -3.30 17.06 0.23
C ALA A 67 -3.05 17.83 1.52
N ILE A 68 -1.80 18.20 1.73
CA ILE A 68 -1.34 19.04 2.82
C ILE A 68 -0.62 20.23 2.20
N ALA A 69 -1.09 21.43 2.49
CA ALA A 69 -0.38 22.66 2.22
C ALA A 69 0.24 23.16 3.52
N GLN A 70 1.42 23.74 3.43
CA GLN A 70 2.17 24.32 4.53
C GLN A 70 2.50 25.76 4.22
N GLY A 71 2.34 26.62 5.21
CA GLY A 71 2.83 28.00 5.26
C GLY A 71 3.40 28.27 6.64
N SER A 72 4.09 29.37 6.82
CA SER A 72 4.69 29.73 8.09
C SER A 72 4.49 31.21 8.43
N THR A 73 4.36 31.49 9.72
CA THR A 73 4.60 32.77 10.34
C THR A 73 6.00 32.77 10.97
N ASP A 74 6.41 33.87 11.60
CA ASP A 74 7.69 33.95 12.30
C ASP A 74 7.79 32.97 13.49
N SER A 75 6.65 32.52 14.03
CA SER A 75 6.59 31.72 15.25
C SER A 75 5.94 30.37 15.10
N ALA A 76 5.27 30.07 13.97
CA ALA A 76 4.50 28.82 13.81
C ALA A 76 4.40 28.37 12.36
N THR A 77 4.34 27.04 12.19
CA THR A 77 3.95 26.41 10.95
C THR A 77 2.42 26.23 10.90
N ILE A 78 1.82 26.59 9.80
CA ILE A 78 0.38 26.49 9.57
C ILE A 78 0.12 25.45 8.47
N TYR A 79 -0.79 24.54 8.75
CA TYR A 79 -1.17 23.50 7.80
C TYR A 79 -2.60 23.72 7.30
N GLY A 80 -2.78 23.58 6.00
CA GLY A 80 -4.07 23.36 5.37
C GLY A 80 -4.17 21.92 4.92
N VAL A 81 -5.09 21.17 5.50
CA VAL A 81 -5.22 19.72 5.25
C VAL A 81 -6.58 19.39 4.67
N THR A 82 -6.62 18.45 3.72
CA THR A 82 -7.85 17.94 3.13
C THR A 82 -7.76 16.46 2.80
N THR A 83 -8.89 15.78 2.82
CA THR A 83 -9.06 14.34 2.51
C THR A 83 -10.31 14.13 1.67
N GLY A 84 -10.43 12.96 1.04
CA GLY A 84 -11.69 12.51 0.42
C GLY A 84 -12.06 13.27 -0.87
N LYS A 85 -11.13 13.96 -1.51
CA LYS A 85 -11.37 14.64 -2.78
C LYS A 85 -11.31 13.68 -3.95
N LEU A 86 -12.09 13.93 -5.01
CA LEU A 86 -12.18 13.05 -6.16
C LEU A 86 -11.04 13.26 -7.17
N SER A 87 -10.26 14.34 -7.02
CA SER A 87 -9.09 14.60 -7.84
C SER A 87 -7.94 15.22 -7.06
N LYS A 88 -6.73 15.00 -7.55
CA LYS A 88 -5.50 15.61 -7.02
C LYS A 88 -5.58 17.13 -7.03
N VAL A 89 -6.08 17.71 -8.12
CA VAL A 89 -6.16 19.18 -8.31
C VAL A 89 -7.11 19.79 -7.27
N GLU A 90 -8.27 19.16 -7.06
CA GLU A 90 -9.22 19.59 -6.05
C GLU A 90 -8.64 19.51 -4.63
N ALA A 91 -7.92 18.41 -4.32
CA ALA A 91 -7.26 18.26 -3.01
C ALA A 91 -6.22 19.37 -2.79
N GLU A 92 -5.36 19.65 -3.77
CA GLU A 92 -4.35 20.70 -3.70
C GLU A 92 -4.99 22.09 -3.51
N ALA A 93 -5.99 22.42 -4.29
CA ALA A 93 -6.68 23.71 -4.20
C ALA A 93 -7.35 23.91 -2.84
N ASP A 94 -8.00 22.88 -2.31
CA ASP A 94 -8.65 22.94 -0.99
C ASP A 94 -7.63 23.06 0.14
N ALA A 95 -6.52 22.33 0.08
CA ALA A 95 -5.43 22.44 1.06
C ALA A 95 -4.81 23.85 1.08
N LEU A 96 -4.51 24.41 -0.09
CA LEU A 96 -3.99 25.78 -0.21
C LEU A 96 -4.98 26.81 0.34
N ARG A 97 -6.28 26.69 0.00
CA ARG A 97 -7.32 27.58 0.52
C ARG A 97 -7.40 27.53 2.05
N ARG A 98 -7.34 26.34 2.65
CA ARG A 98 -7.37 26.15 4.12
C ARG A 98 -6.13 26.73 4.80
N CYS A 99 -4.95 26.56 4.22
CA CYS A 99 -3.74 27.17 4.70
C CYS A 99 -3.85 28.71 4.64
N GLY A 100 -4.27 29.26 3.49
CA GLY A 100 -4.40 30.72 3.27
C GLY A 100 -5.53 31.38 4.05
N SER A 101 -6.54 30.61 4.53
CA SER A 101 -7.68 31.16 5.28
C SER A 101 -7.28 31.82 6.62
N ARG A 102 -6.06 31.59 7.07
CA ARG A 102 -5.46 32.23 8.25
C ARG A 102 -4.64 33.50 7.92
N GLY A 103 -4.82 34.05 6.73
CA GLY A 103 -4.12 35.28 6.29
C GLY A 103 -2.73 35.06 5.74
N LEU A 104 -2.31 33.80 5.52
CA LEU A 104 -0.99 33.48 4.98
C LEU A 104 -0.99 33.57 3.45
N THR A 105 0.06 34.15 2.90
CA THR A 105 0.31 34.27 1.45
C THR A 105 1.41 33.32 0.95
N ASN A 106 2.14 32.68 1.86
CA ASN A 106 3.29 31.81 1.55
C ASN A 106 2.96 30.32 1.53
N CYS A 107 1.66 29.94 1.52
CA CYS A 107 1.21 28.56 1.50
C CYS A 107 1.66 27.84 0.22
N LYS A 108 2.23 26.64 0.39
CA LYS A 108 2.64 25.74 -0.71
C LYS A 108 2.17 24.33 -0.42
N VAL A 109 1.84 23.55 -1.46
CA VAL A 109 1.53 22.14 -1.30
C VAL A 109 2.79 21.38 -0.93
N ALA A 110 2.81 20.84 0.29
CA ALA A 110 3.93 20.10 0.85
C ALA A 110 3.82 18.59 0.59
N PHE A 111 2.60 18.03 0.64
CA PHE A 111 2.40 16.60 0.47
C PHE A 111 1.07 16.29 -0.23
N ARG A 112 1.02 15.16 -0.95
CA ARG A 112 -0.15 14.64 -1.66
C ARG A 112 -0.23 13.14 -1.44
N TYR A 113 -1.44 12.63 -1.28
CA TYR A 113 -1.65 11.20 -1.06
C TYR A 113 -3.01 10.77 -1.61
N HIS A 114 -3.16 9.47 -1.87
CA HIS A 114 -4.40 8.90 -2.34
C HIS A 114 -4.56 7.47 -1.79
N ASN A 115 -5.78 7.11 -1.43
CA ASN A 115 -6.13 5.78 -0.91
C ASN A 115 -5.20 5.28 0.22
N GLN A 116 -4.71 6.19 1.07
CA GLN A 116 -3.81 5.87 2.18
C GLN A 116 -3.98 6.84 3.34
N CYS A 117 -3.33 6.53 4.46
CA CYS A 117 -3.23 7.42 5.61
C CYS A 117 -1.97 8.28 5.53
N VAL A 118 -1.98 9.41 6.21
CA VAL A 118 -0.86 10.34 6.32
C VAL A 118 -0.65 10.73 7.77
N ALA A 119 0.61 10.99 8.14
CA ALA A 119 0.98 11.64 9.38
C ALA A 119 1.94 12.81 9.13
N ILE A 120 1.85 13.84 9.98
CA ILE A 120 2.77 14.98 10.03
C ILE A 120 3.52 14.90 11.36
N ALA A 121 4.85 14.93 11.33
CA ALA A 121 5.67 15.10 12.51
C ALA A 121 6.43 16.44 12.49
N GLU A 122 6.39 17.12 13.60
CA GLU A 122 6.98 18.42 13.82
C GLU A 122 8.00 18.36 14.95
N PRO A 123 9.22 18.92 14.76
CA PRO A 123 10.21 18.99 15.83
C PRO A 123 9.83 20.05 16.86
N HIS A 124 10.00 19.74 18.14
CA HIS A 124 9.74 20.60 19.28
C HIS A 124 10.97 20.68 20.17
N ILE A 125 11.22 21.84 20.77
CA ILE A 125 12.19 22.04 21.84
C ILE A 125 11.44 22.58 23.05
N GLU A 126 11.62 21.96 24.23
CA GLU A 126 10.90 22.30 25.46
C GLU A 126 9.38 22.37 25.29
N GLY A 127 8.83 21.49 24.45
CA GLY A 127 7.40 21.39 24.16
C GLY A 127 6.86 22.44 23.16
N GLN A 128 7.66 23.36 22.69
CA GLN A 128 7.27 24.37 21.68
C GLN A 128 7.74 23.97 20.28
N PRO A 129 6.97 24.29 19.21
CA PRO A 129 7.39 24.06 17.85
C PRO A 129 8.75 24.68 17.54
N PHE A 130 9.67 23.90 16.97
CA PHE A 130 11.00 24.39 16.58
C PHE A 130 10.93 24.98 15.17
N ALA A 131 10.78 26.29 15.05
CA ALA A 131 10.46 27.02 13.81
C ALA A 131 11.48 26.81 12.66
N THR A 132 12.76 26.57 12.98
CA THR A 132 13.80 26.29 11.98
C THR A 132 14.03 24.80 11.76
N GLY A 133 13.31 23.94 12.47
CA GLY A 133 13.34 22.50 12.31
C GLY A 133 12.63 22.02 11.05
N ARG A 134 12.89 20.77 10.70
CA ARG A 134 12.34 20.14 9.48
C ARG A 134 11.10 19.32 9.81
N VAL A 135 9.95 19.83 9.43
CA VAL A 135 8.69 19.08 9.45
C VAL A 135 8.75 17.95 8.43
N ARG A 136 8.14 16.79 8.76
CA ARG A 136 8.08 15.62 7.89
C ARG A 136 6.65 15.19 7.64
N PHE A 137 6.43 14.62 6.46
CA PHE A 137 5.13 14.13 5.99
C PHE A 137 5.33 12.72 5.46
N VAL A 138 4.55 11.75 5.94
CA VAL A 138 4.65 10.35 5.49
C VAL A 138 3.27 9.79 5.23
N GLY A 139 3.12 9.13 4.07
CA GLY A 139 1.95 8.33 3.74
C GLY A 139 2.22 6.85 3.97
N ALA A 140 1.23 6.13 4.52
CA ALA A 140 1.30 4.67 4.74
C ALA A 140 -0.09 4.03 4.67
N SER A 141 -0.14 2.70 4.81
CA SER A 141 -1.39 1.93 4.75
C SER A 141 -2.31 2.18 5.95
N SER A 142 -1.76 2.64 7.08
CA SER A 142 -2.50 2.90 8.32
C SER A 142 -1.92 4.08 9.11
N ILE A 143 -2.73 4.68 9.99
CA ILE A 143 -2.29 5.76 10.88
C ILE A 143 -1.12 5.31 11.79
N PRO A 144 -1.16 4.14 12.47
CA PRO A 144 -0.03 3.71 13.30
C PRO A 144 1.28 3.57 12.53
N GLU A 145 1.22 3.04 11.32
CA GLU A 145 2.39 2.90 10.46
C GLU A 145 2.93 4.26 10.01
N ALA A 146 2.07 5.14 9.50
CA ALA A 146 2.44 6.49 9.09
C ALA A 146 3.08 7.28 10.25
N SER A 147 2.50 7.19 11.46
CA SER A 147 3.00 7.86 12.66
C SER A 147 4.40 7.37 13.05
N ARG A 148 4.60 6.06 13.11
CA ARG A 148 5.90 5.47 13.45
C ARG A 148 6.99 5.88 12.46
N ILE A 149 6.68 5.85 11.15
CA ILE A 149 7.65 6.19 10.11
C ILE A 149 7.96 7.69 10.14
N VAL A 150 6.94 8.55 10.28
CA VAL A 150 7.14 10.00 10.26
C VAL A 150 7.93 10.51 11.48
N GLU A 151 7.75 9.89 12.65
CA GLU A 151 8.56 10.20 13.84
C GLU A 151 10.04 9.88 13.61
N THR A 152 10.33 8.68 13.09
CA THR A 152 11.71 8.28 12.76
C THR A 152 12.34 9.20 11.72
N ASP A 153 11.61 9.53 10.65
CA ASP A 153 12.07 10.42 9.58
C ASP A 153 12.29 11.86 10.08
N CYS A 154 11.43 12.32 10.99
CA CYS A 154 11.57 13.62 11.64
C CYS A 154 12.82 13.68 12.53
N MET A 155 13.05 12.67 13.36
CA MET A 155 14.26 12.59 14.20
C MET A 155 15.53 12.58 13.36
N GLU A 156 15.58 11.79 12.30
CA GLU A 156 16.74 11.75 11.39
C GLU A 156 16.96 13.11 10.69
N ALA A 157 15.88 13.76 10.25
CA ALA A 157 15.96 15.05 9.58
C ALA A 157 16.45 16.19 10.50
N ASN A 158 16.25 16.05 11.81
CA ASN A 158 16.62 17.05 12.82
C ASN A 158 17.76 16.59 13.74
N LYS A 159 18.51 15.54 13.38
CA LYS A 159 19.60 14.98 14.19
C LYS A 159 20.74 15.96 14.56
N SER A 160 20.87 17.08 13.84
CA SER A 160 21.81 18.15 14.17
C SER A 160 21.40 18.98 15.39
N THR A 161 20.18 18.79 15.88
CA THR A 161 19.61 19.47 17.05
C THR A 161 19.12 18.39 18.02
N PRO A 162 20.03 17.81 18.86
CA PRO A 162 19.73 16.67 19.70
C PRO A 162 18.61 16.91 20.73
N GLU A 163 18.37 18.16 21.11
CA GLU A 163 17.31 18.59 22.02
C GLU A 163 15.92 18.63 21.36
N ALA A 164 15.85 18.50 20.02
CA ALA A 164 14.58 18.50 19.32
C ALA A 164 13.88 17.13 19.42
N GLU A 165 12.70 17.11 19.98
CA GLU A 165 11.80 15.96 20.03
C GLU A 165 10.79 16.04 18.89
N CYS A 166 10.62 14.97 18.14
CA CYS A 166 9.62 14.90 17.08
C CYS A 166 8.26 14.44 17.62
N LYS A 167 7.20 15.18 17.30
CA LYS A 167 5.82 14.86 17.70
C LYS A 167 4.91 14.75 16.50
N VAL A 168 4.06 13.75 16.46
CA VAL A 168 2.98 13.66 15.48
C VAL A 168 1.92 14.70 15.83
N VAL A 169 1.73 15.66 14.94
CA VAL A 169 0.80 16.79 15.15
C VAL A 169 -0.48 16.66 14.35
N TYR A 170 -0.51 15.75 13.36
CA TYR A 170 -1.70 15.49 12.55
C TYR A 170 -1.66 14.08 11.94
N THR A 171 -2.83 13.45 11.86
CA THR A 171 -3.05 12.21 11.13
C THR A 171 -4.40 12.22 10.43
N ALA A 172 -4.51 11.63 9.25
CA ALA A 172 -5.76 11.41 8.54
C ALA A 172 -5.62 10.31 7.50
N CYS A 173 -6.75 9.74 7.06
CA CYS A 173 -6.79 8.83 5.93
C CYS A 173 -7.68 9.38 4.81
N THR A 174 -7.40 8.98 3.58
CA THR A 174 -8.30 9.11 2.45
C THR A 174 -8.58 7.71 1.92
N GLU A 175 -9.85 7.28 1.99
CA GLU A 175 -10.29 5.94 1.66
C GLU A 175 -11.01 5.93 0.33
N GLN A 176 -10.92 4.82 -0.39
CA GLN A 176 -11.68 4.63 -1.62
C GLN A 176 -13.19 4.66 -1.33
N ILE A 177 -13.96 5.20 -2.27
CA ILE A 177 -15.41 5.21 -2.21
C ILE A 177 -15.94 4.15 -3.18
N PHE A 178 -16.81 3.25 -2.70
CA PHE A 178 -17.48 2.30 -3.58
C PHE A 178 -18.75 2.94 -4.17
N GLU A 179 -18.77 3.11 -5.49
CA GLU A 179 -19.92 3.57 -6.27
C GLU A 179 -20.62 2.35 -6.88
N LYS A 180 -21.89 2.13 -6.51
CA LYS A 180 -22.73 1.07 -7.10
C LYS A 180 -23.19 1.48 -8.49
N PHE A 181 -23.33 0.49 -9.38
CA PHE A 181 -23.99 0.69 -10.68
C PHE A 181 -25.50 0.73 -10.53
#